data_e5fa7220fc5c757ae724130bec56381d
#
_entry.id   e5fa7220fc5c757ae724130bec56381d
#
_cell.length_a   1.000
_cell.length_b   1.000
_cell.length_c   1.000
_cell.angle_alpha   90.00
_cell.angle_beta   90.00
_cell.angle_gamma   90.00
#
_symmetry.space_group_name_H-M   'P 1'
#
loop_
_entity.id
_entity.type
_entity.pdbx_description
1 polymer ?
#
loop_
_entity_poly.entity_id
_entity_poly.type
_entity_poly.pdbx_seq_one_letter_code
_entity_poly.pdbx_strand_id
1 'polypeptide(L)'
;NMSNSNIDRIQVYINDKPRSLVEHLGTGRHYNINSKSGKLQLLFAEHTNSNDIYNTDISCYMDNMESLSRMSHPYVVIAPSYMVYSIDFDQFIHTHIDSGADITLLYHAVDNAKEAYLTCNVLDLNRQKGVQAIEANHGNKKNQNIYMDTCIMKTELFISLVKEAKKLSSMYTLTDVINDKCETLDIRGVAHKGFFARHYHWMLPFL
;
A
#
# COMPACT_ATOMS: atom_id res chain seq x y z
N ASN A 1 7.98 3.68 12.47
CA ASN A 1 7.22 4.67 11.70
C ASN A 1 5.78 4.75 12.18
N MET A 2 4.88 3.83 11.81
CA MET A 2 3.46 3.89 12.18
C MET A 2 3.21 3.98 13.69
N SER A 3 3.97 3.24 14.51
CA SER A 3 3.81 3.25 15.96
C SER A 3 4.21 4.57 16.62
N ASN A 4 5.00 5.39 15.96
CA ASN A 4 5.46 6.70 16.44
C ASN A 4 4.62 7.87 15.91
N SER A 5 3.67 7.59 15.03
CA SER A 5 2.69 8.53 14.51
C SER A 5 1.36 8.38 15.24
N ASN A 6 0.47 9.34 15.09
CA ASN A 6 -0.88 9.31 15.69
C ASN A 6 -1.80 8.24 15.05
N ILE A 7 -1.22 7.17 14.51
CA ILE A 7 -1.96 6.02 14.00
C ILE A 7 -2.32 5.13 15.18
N ASP A 8 -3.58 5.11 15.56
CA ASP A 8 -4.06 4.37 16.72
C ASP A 8 -4.54 2.95 16.38
N ARG A 9 -4.75 2.61 15.12
CA ARG A 9 -5.08 1.25 14.70
C ARG A 9 -4.22 0.81 13.53
N ILE A 10 -3.55 -0.32 13.67
CA ILE A 10 -2.76 -0.97 12.62
C ILE A 10 -3.38 -2.33 12.32
N GLN A 11 -3.72 -2.56 11.06
CA GLN A 11 -4.17 -3.86 10.56
C GLN A 11 -3.09 -4.43 9.64
N VAL A 12 -2.70 -5.66 9.90
CA VAL A 12 -1.72 -6.39 9.08
C VAL A 12 -2.47 -7.50 8.36
N TYR A 13 -2.54 -7.38 7.05
CA TYR A 13 -3.17 -8.35 6.17
C TYR A 13 -2.15 -9.41 5.74
N ILE A 14 -2.47 -10.68 5.96
CA ILE A 14 -1.53 -11.80 5.83
C ILE A 14 -2.11 -12.79 4.83
N ASN A 15 -1.44 -12.95 3.69
CA ASN A 15 -1.84 -13.86 2.62
C ASN A 15 -1.17 -15.24 2.72
N ASP A 16 0.05 -15.33 3.28
CA ASP A 16 0.84 -16.57 3.33
C ASP A 16 1.71 -16.65 4.59
N LYS A 17 2.07 -17.89 4.99
CA LYS A 17 2.96 -18.21 6.12
C LYS A 17 2.64 -17.47 7.42
N PRO A 18 1.41 -17.55 7.91
CA PRO A 18 0.94 -16.76 9.05
C PRO A 18 1.72 -17.04 10.34
N ARG A 19 2.23 -18.28 10.54
CA ARG A 19 2.87 -18.70 11.78
C ARG A 19 4.13 -17.89 12.11
N SER A 20 5.05 -17.76 11.17
CA SER A 20 6.30 -17.02 11.35
C SER A 20 6.03 -15.54 11.64
N LEU A 21 5.06 -14.95 10.96
CA LEU A 21 4.69 -13.56 11.14
C LEU A 21 4.02 -13.31 12.50
N VAL A 22 3.13 -14.23 12.92
CA VAL A 22 2.48 -14.17 14.23
C VAL A 22 3.50 -14.31 15.36
N GLU A 23 4.48 -15.22 15.23
CA GLU A 23 5.58 -15.37 16.18
C GLU A 23 6.44 -14.10 16.26
N HIS A 24 6.72 -13.44 15.14
CA HIS A 24 7.52 -12.22 15.06
C HIS A 24 6.79 -10.99 15.59
N LEU A 25 5.55 -10.78 15.19
CA LEU A 25 4.74 -9.63 15.62
C LEU A 25 4.23 -9.82 17.06
N GLY A 26 4.02 -11.06 17.47
CA GLY A 26 3.54 -11.40 18.81
C GLY A 26 2.28 -10.61 19.19
N THR A 27 2.29 -10.04 20.41
CA THR A 27 1.20 -9.20 20.90
C THR A 27 1.40 -7.70 20.58
N GLY A 28 2.39 -7.34 19.77
CA GLY A 28 2.74 -5.94 19.46
C GLY A 28 3.48 -5.20 20.59
N ARG A 29 3.75 -5.85 21.72
CA ARG A 29 4.40 -5.22 22.90
C ARG A 29 5.78 -4.66 22.59
N HIS A 30 6.55 -5.33 21.72
CA HIS A 30 7.89 -4.90 21.36
C HIS A 30 7.92 -3.61 20.51
N TYR A 31 6.78 -3.22 19.96
CA TYR A 31 6.65 -2.06 19.07
C TYR A 31 5.90 -0.89 19.72
N ASN A 32 5.76 -0.88 21.06
CA ASN A 32 4.94 0.09 21.80
C ASN A 32 3.46 0.18 21.33
N ILE A 33 3.00 -0.86 20.65
CA ILE A 33 1.61 -0.95 20.22
C ILE A 33 0.81 -1.55 21.37
N ASN A 34 -0.05 -0.75 21.99
CA ASN A 34 -0.81 -1.17 23.16
C ASN A 34 -1.91 -2.17 22.76
N SER A 35 -1.67 -3.45 22.99
CA SER A 35 -2.60 -4.55 22.65
C SER A 35 -3.94 -4.47 23.43
N LYS A 36 -3.96 -3.79 24.59
CA LYS A 36 -5.19 -3.62 25.38
C LYS A 36 -6.23 -2.71 24.72
N SER A 37 -5.81 -1.81 23.84
CA SER A 37 -6.70 -0.92 23.09
C SER A 37 -7.02 -1.43 21.66
N GLY A 38 -6.62 -2.66 21.32
CA GLY A 38 -6.87 -3.25 20.01
C GLY A 38 -6.13 -2.57 18.84
N LYS A 39 -5.00 -1.94 19.12
CA LYS A 39 -4.25 -1.15 18.14
C LYS A 39 -3.57 -1.97 17.04
N LEU A 40 -3.19 -3.21 17.31
CA LEU A 40 -2.64 -4.12 16.30
C LEU A 40 -3.60 -5.28 16.08
N GLN A 41 -4.06 -5.45 14.86
CA GLN A 41 -4.93 -6.54 14.44
C GLN A 41 -4.28 -7.30 13.29
N LEU A 42 -4.16 -8.62 13.44
CA LEU A 42 -3.70 -9.51 12.37
C LEU A 42 -4.94 -10.07 11.66
N LEU A 43 -5.00 -9.90 10.37
CA LEU A 43 -6.10 -10.32 9.51
C LEU A 43 -5.58 -11.30 8.47
N PHE A 44 -6.23 -12.44 8.36
CA PHE A 44 -5.80 -13.52 7.49
C PHE A 44 -6.71 -13.62 6.27
N ALA A 45 -6.14 -13.99 5.12
CA ALA A 45 -6.92 -14.42 4.00
C ALA A 45 -7.61 -15.76 4.35
N GLU A 46 -8.94 -15.83 4.22
CA GLU A 46 -9.71 -17.04 4.50
C GLU A 46 -9.59 -18.06 3.36
N HIS A 47 -9.44 -17.57 2.14
CA HIS A 47 -9.40 -18.35 0.92
C HIS A 47 -8.08 -18.13 0.18
N THR A 48 -7.09 -18.99 0.44
CA THR A 48 -5.87 -19.03 -0.37
C THR A 48 -6.11 -19.93 -1.57
N ASN A 49 -6.12 -19.35 -2.76
CA ASN A 49 -6.21 -20.13 -4.00
C ASN A 49 -4.89 -20.85 -4.27
N SER A 50 -4.98 -22.05 -4.87
CA SER A 50 -3.80 -22.80 -5.33
C SER A 50 -3.02 -22.10 -6.44
N ASN A 51 -3.63 -21.13 -7.11
CA ASN A 51 -3.00 -20.28 -8.10
C ASN A 51 -2.80 -18.87 -7.50
N ASP A 52 -1.56 -18.49 -7.29
CA ASP A 52 -1.16 -17.23 -6.65
C ASP A 52 -1.66 -15.96 -7.37
N ILE A 53 -1.99 -16.06 -8.66
CA ILE A 53 -2.54 -14.95 -9.45
C ILE A 53 -3.85 -14.41 -8.83
N TYR A 54 -4.61 -15.25 -8.14
CA TYR A 54 -5.88 -14.87 -7.51
C TYR A 54 -5.73 -14.46 -6.04
N ASN A 55 -4.51 -14.59 -5.48
CA ASN A 55 -4.21 -14.19 -4.11
C ASN A 55 -3.79 -12.71 -4.07
N THR A 56 -4.68 -11.82 -4.53
CA THR A 56 -4.44 -10.39 -4.56
C THR A 56 -4.72 -9.73 -3.21
N ASP A 57 -4.24 -8.51 -3.03
CA ASP A 57 -4.56 -7.66 -1.88
C ASP A 57 -6.09 -7.42 -1.77
N ILE A 58 -6.77 -7.22 -2.91
CA ILE A 58 -8.23 -7.08 -2.99
C ILE A 58 -8.94 -8.31 -2.41
N SER A 59 -8.46 -9.52 -2.72
CA SER A 59 -9.05 -10.75 -2.15
C SER A 59 -8.94 -10.76 -0.64
N CYS A 60 -7.76 -10.41 -0.09
CA CYS A 60 -7.55 -10.36 1.35
C CYS A 60 -8.41 -9.26 2.03
N TYR A 61 -8.57 -8.09 1.41
CA TYR A 61 -9.45 -7.04 1.92
C TYR A 61 -10.92 -7.49 1.90
N MET A 62 -11.36 -8.21 0.87
CA MET A 62 -12.73 -8.71 0.77
C MET A 62 -13.03 -9.76 1.82
N ASP A 63 -12.12 -10.71 2.09
CA ASP A 63 -12.26 -11.70 3.14
C ASP A 63 -12.40 -11.06 4.53
N ASN A 64 -11.83 -9.87 4.70
CA ASN A 64 -11.86 -9.10 5.94
C ASN A 64 -12.79 -7.87 5.89
N MET A 65 -13.74 -7.84 4.96
CA MET A 65 -14.61 -6.67 4.71
C MET A 65 -15.43 -6.26 5.93
N GLU A 66 -15.83 -7.21 6.77
CA GLU A 66 -16.56 -6.91 8.01
C GLU A 66 -15.70 -6.07 8.96
N SER A 67 -14.44 -6.43 9.14
CA SER A 67 -13.49 -5.66 9.95
C SER A 67 -13.26 -4.26 9.38
N LEU A 68 -13.12 -4.14 8.06
CA LEU A 68 -12.97 -2.86 7.36
C LEU A 68 -14.20 -1.98 7.54
N SER A 69 -15.40 -2.54 7.38
CA SER A 69 -16.66 -1.78 7.46
C SER A 69 -16.98 -1.28 8.88
N ARG A 70 -16.37 -1.88 9.90
CA ARG A 70 -16.48 -1.42 11.30
C ARG A 70 -15.49 -0.33 11.69
N MET A 71 -14.61 0.08 10.78
CA MET A 71 -13.66 1.15 11.03
C MET A 71 -14.37 2.50 11.12
N SER A 72 -14.15 3.21 12.24
CA SER A 72 -14.69 4.55 12.48
C SER A 72 -13.75 5.67 12.06
N HIS A 73 -12.52 5.34 11.64
CA HIS A 73 -11.51 6.32 11.25
C HIS A 73 -11.81 6.87 9.85
N PRO A 74 -11.74 8.19 9.66
CA PRO A 74 -12.12 8.81 8.39
C PRO A 74 -11.14 8.51 7.26
N TYR A 75 -9.87 8.21 7.58
CA TYR A 75 -8.82 7.95 6.62
C TYR A 75 -8.15 6.60 6.87
N VAL A 76 -7.65 5.99 5.80
CA VAL A 76 -6.76 4.85 5.85
C VAL A 76 -5.44 5.17 5.16
N VAL A 77 -4.34 4.67 5.72
CA VAL A 77 -3.03 4.63 5.08
C VAL A 77 -2.73 3.17 4.78
N ILE A 78 -2.44 2.88 3.51
CA ILE A 78 -2.04 1.56 3.05
C ILE A 78 -0.55 1.60 2.74
N ALA A 79 0.19 0.63 3.26
CA ALA A 79 1.63 0.54 3.05
C ALA A 79 2.07 -0.92 2.90
N PRO A 80 3.01 -1.22 2.00
CA PRO A 80 3.51 -2.56 1.78
C PRO A 80 4.51 -2.97 2.88
N SER A 81 4.66 -4.27 3.10
CA SER A 81 5.65 -4.82 4.03
C SER A 81 7.03 -5.09 3.40
N TYR A 82 7.12 -5.07 2.07
CA TYR A 82 8.34 -5.39 1.31
C TYR A 82 9.19 -4.15 0.92
N MET A 83 8.79 -2.96 1.37
CA MET A 83 9.56 -1.73 1.19
C MET A 83 10.03 -1.20 2.54
N VAL A 84 11.28 -0.78 2.61
CA VAL A 84 11.89 -0.20 3.81
C VAL A 84 12.18 1.27 3.55
N TYR A 85 11.55 2.13 4.32
CA TYR A 85 11.72 3.58 4.25
C TYR A 85 11.37 4.23 5.58
N SER A 86 11.86 5.44 5.78
CA SER A 86 11.50 6.26 6.93
C SER A 86 10.59 7.38 6.48
N ILE A 87 9.43 7.50 7.08
CA ILE A 87 8.46 8.55 6.79
C ILE A 87 7.80 9.04 8.08
N ASP A 88 7.51 10.33 8.12
CA ASP A 88 6.59 10.91 9.07
C ASP A 88 5.16 10.76 8.54
N PHE A 89 4.42 9.79 9.07
CA PHE A 89 3.04 9.53 8.65
C PHE A 89 2.11 10.66 9.07
N ASP A 90 2.36 11.37 10.17
CA ASP A 90 1.54 12.51 10.58
C ASP A 90 1.64 13.62 9.53
N GLN A 91 2.86 13.94 9.08
CA GLN A 91 3.06 14.91 8.01
C GLN A 91 2.44 14.46 6.69
N PHE A 92 2.53 13.17 6.36
CA PHE A 92 1.93 12.62 5.14
C PHE A 92 0.39 12.73 5.16
N ILE A 93 -0.24 12.41 6.31
CA ILE A 93 -1.69 12.54 6.51
C ILE A 93 -2.13 14.01 6.41
N HIS A 94 -1.41 14.92 7.09
CA HIS A 94 -1.70 16.35 6.99
C HIS A 94 -1.58 16.87 5.56
N THR A 95 -0.54 16.47 4.83
CA THR A 95 -0.36 16.85 3.42
C THR A 95 -1.55 16.41 2.57
N HIS A 96 -2.07 15.19 2.80
CA HIS A 96 -3.26 14.70 2.11
C HIS A 96 -4.50 15.53 2.43
N ILE A 97 -4.77 15.77 3.71
CA ILE A 97 -5.95 16.52 4.17
C ILE A 97 -5.91 17.94 3.62
N ASP A 98 -4.77 18.62 3.73
CA ASP A 98 -4.61 20.02 3.27
C ASP A 98 -4.72 20.14 1.74
N SER A 99 -4.32 19.11 1.02
CA SER A 99 -4.43 19.11 -0.45
C SER A 99 -5.87 19.01 -0.96
N GLY A 100 -6.77 18.41 -0.17
CA GLY A 100 -8.13 18.09 -0.56
C GLY A 100 -8.23 17.02 -1.64
N ALA A 101 -7.14 16.31 -1.97
CA ALA A 101 -7.13 15.22 -2.94
C ALA A 101 -8.00 14.04 -2.47
N ASP A 102 -8.53 13.27 -3.42
CA ASP A 102 -9.24 12.04 -3.12
C ASP A 102 -8.27 10.92 -2.67
N ILE A 103 -7.13 10.83 -3.35
CA ILE A 103 -6.07 9.86 -3.06
C ILE A 103 -4.71 10.55 -3.14
N THR A 104 -3.83 10.25 -2.20
CA THR A 104 -2.42 10.68 -2.26
C THR A 104 -1.52 9.45 -2.31
N LEU A 105 -0.63 9.40 -3.31
CA LEU A 105 0.33 8.31 -3.53
C LEU A 105 1.73 8.79 -3.15
N LEU A 106 2.47 7.94 -2.42
CA LEU A 106 3.86 8.20 -2.07
C LEU A 106 4.78 7.66 -3.16
N TYR A 107 5.76 8.46 -3.62
CA TYR A 107 6.74 8.03 -4.60
C TYR A 107 8.16 8.45 -4.24
N HIS A 108 9.14 7.71 -4.74
CA HIS A 108 10.55 8.04 -4.63
C HIS A 108 11.15 8.27 -6.01
N ALA A 109 11.70 9.46 -6.23
CA ALA A 109 12.35 9.78 -7.49
C ALA A 109 13.75 9.15 -7.54
N VAL A 110 14.04 8.38 -8.60
CA VAL A 110 15.32 7.70 -8.80
C VAL A 110 15.92 8.07 -10.17
N ASP A 111 17.22 7.90 -10.29
CA ASP A 111 17.99 8.15 -11.52
C ASP A 111 18.63 6.89 -12.11
N ASN A 112 18.26 5.71 -11.60
CA ASN A 112 18.80 4.41 -12.00
C ASN A 112 17.70 3.37 -12.32
N ALA A 113 16.52 3.83 -12.71
CA ALA A 113 15.36 2.97 -12.95
C ALA A 113 15.51 2.00 -14.13
N LYS A 114 16.52 2.18 -15.00
CA LYS A 114 16.85 1.22 -16.07
C LYS A 114 17.45 -0.07 -15.56
N GLU A 115 18.14 0.00 -14.43
CA GLU A 115 18.93 -1.10 -13.86
C GLU A 115 18.30 -1.64 -12.58
N ALA A 116 17.64 -0.75 -11.84
CA ALA A 116 16.98 -1.06 -10.58
C ALA A 116 15.46 -0.84 -10.67
N TYR A 117 14.71 -1.41 -9.73
CA TYR A 117 13.26 -1.23 -9.60
C TYR A 117 12.42 -1.70 -10.81
N LEU A 118 12.94 -2.65 -11.62
CA LEU A 118 12.24 -3.19 -12.82
C LEU A 118 10.92 -3.89 -12.50
N THR A 119 10.70 -4.28 -11.25
CA THR A 119 9.46 -4.93 -10.78
C THR A 119 8.53 -3.98 -10.04
N CYS A 120 8.87 -2.68 -10.01
CA CYS A 120 8.05 -1.65 -9.38
C CYS A 120 7.13 -0.99 -10.40
N ASN A 121 6.08 -0.38 -9.89
CA ASN A 121 5.29 0.57 -10.64
C ASN A 121 5.93 1.96 -10.56
N VAL A 122 5.65 2.79 -11.56
CA VAL A 122 6.07 4.18 -11.66
C VAL A 122 4.87 5.09 -11.82
N LEU A 123 4.95 6.30 -11.28
CA LEU A 123 3.91 7.31 -11.43
C LEU A 123 4.24 8.24 -12.60
N ASP A 124 3.33 8.36 -13.54
CA ASP A 124 3.33 9.46 -14.48
C ASP A 124 2.64 10.67 -13.83
N LEU A 125 3.39 11.75 -13.65
CA LEU A 125 2.96 12.94 -12.94
C LEU A 125 2.91 14.14 -13.87
N ASN A 126 1.82 14.89 -13.82
CA ASN A 126 1.77 16.22 -14.44
C ASN A 126 2.59 17.26 -13.63
N ARG A 127 2.68 18.49 -14.14
CA ARG A 127 3.47 19.57 -13.51
C ARG A 127 2.98 19.95 -12.10
N GLN A 128 1.73 19.67 -11.78
CA GLN A 128 1.08 19.98 -10.49
C GLN A 128 1.06 18.77 -9.55
N LYS A 129 1.82 17.71 -9.88
CA LYS A 129 1.88 16.45 -9.14
C LYS A 129 0.59 15.61 -9.16
N GLY A 130 -0.35 15.91 -10.06
CA GLY A 130 -1.46 15.03 -10.36
C GLY A 130 -0.96 13.76 -11.04
N VAL A 131 -1.44 12.61 -10.58
CA VAL A 131 -1.12 11.30 -11.13
C VAL A 131 -1.98 11.05 -12.37
N GLN A 132 -1.34 10.86 -13.51
CA GLN A 132 -2.01 10.60 -14.80
C GLN A 132 -2.10 9.10 -15.09
N ALA A 133 -1.09 8.34 -14.69
CA ALA A 133 -1.06 6.88 -14.83
C ALA A 133 -0.12 6.23 -13.81
N ILE A 134 -0.39 4.96 -13.52
CA ILE A 134 0.50 4.07 -12.77
C ILE A 134 0.88 2.93 -13.72
N GLU A 135 2.16 2.84 -14.07
CA GLU A 135 2.65 1.91 -15.08
C GLU A 135 3.77 1.02 -14.52
N ALA A 136 3.95 -0.17 -15.08
CA ALA A 136 5.09 -1.00 -14.74
C ALA A 136 6.40 -0.35 -15.22
N ASN A 137 7.47 -0.44 -14.42
CA ASN A 137 8.80 0.00 -14.85
C ASN A 137 9.41 -1.04 -15.81
N HIS A 138 9.43 -0.72 -17.09
CA HIS A 138 10.04 -1.56 -18.15
C HIS A 138 11.53 -1.26 -18.37
N GLY A 139 12.19 -0.46 -17.55
CA GLY A 139 13.60 -0.11 -17.71
C GLY A 139 13.90 0.83 -18.88
N ASN A 140 12.89 1.47 -19.47
CA ASN A 140 13.05 2.31 -20.67
C ASN A 140 13.65 3.69 -20.34
N LYS A 141 13.36 4.23 -19.15
CA LYS A 141 13.80 5.58 -18.72
C LYS A 141 14.71 5.47 -17.50
N LYS A 142 15.76 6.30 -17.47
CA LYS A 142 16.71 6.37 -16.35
C LYS A 142 16.06 7.01 -15.13
N ASN A 143 15.40 8.14 -15.32
CA ASN A 143 14.74 8.91 -14.26
C ASN A 143 13.28 8.52 -14.19
N GLN A 144 12.84 8.02 -13.04
CA GLN A 144 11.46 7.59 -12.80
C GLN A 144 11.00 7.94 -11.38
N ASN A 145 9.70 8.08 -11.22
CA ASN A 145 9.04 8.24 -9.94
C ASN A 145 8.50 6.85 -9.49
N ILE A 146 9.29 6.14 -8.72
CA ILE A 146 8.91 4.80 -8.25
C ILE A 146 7.75 4.92 -7.26
N TYR A 147 6.62 4.30 -7.56
CA TYR A 147 5.51 4.19 -6.63
C TYR A 147 5.90 3.29 -5.46
N MET A 148 5.72 3.80 -4.26
CA MET A 148 6.11 3.09 -3.03
C MET A 148 4.99 2.21 -2.50
N ASP A 149 3.98 1.89 -3.33
CA ASP A 149 2.76 1.14 -2.98
C ASP A 149 2.12 1.63 -1.66
N THR A 150 2.36 2.91 -1.36
CA THR A 150 1.88 3.58 -0.16
C THR A 150 0.94 4.69 -0.56
N CYS A 151 -0.28 4.64 -0.03
CA CYS A 151 -1.30 5.62 -0.34
C CYS A 151 -2.15 5.96 0.89
N ILE A 152 -2.82 7.12 0.80
CA ILE A 152 -3.82 7.57 1.76
C ILE A 152 -5.08 8.01 1.05
N MET A 153 -6.23 7.67 1.61
CA MET A 153 -7.55 8.07 1.14
C MET A 153 -8.59 7.98 2.26
N LYS A 154 -9.79 8.49 2.00
CA LYS A 154 -10.92 8.27 2.93
C LYS A 154 -11.26 6.78 3.02
N THR A 155 -11.62 6.32 4.21
CA THR A 155 -11.99 4.92 4.46
C THR A 155 -13.17 4.46 3.59
N GLU A 156 -14.16 5.31 3.39
CA GLU A 156 -15.32 5.01 2.54
C GLU A 156 -14.91 4.82 1.07
N LEU A 157 -14.00 5.66 0.56
CA LEU A 157 -13.48 5.53 -0.79
C LEU A 157 -12.71 4.21 -0.94
N PHE A 158 -11.84 3.88 0.01
CA PHE A 158 -11.10 2.62 0.01
C PHE A 158 -12.04 1.40 -0.08
N ILE A 159 -13.06 1.35 0.80
CA ILE A 159 -14.04 0.26 0.78
C ILE A 159 -14.78 0.18 -0.56
N SER A 160 -15.12 1.33 -1.14
CA SER A 160 -15.76 1.40 -2.45
C SER A 160 -14.87 0.84 -3.56
N LEU A 161 -13.59 1.24 -3.59
CA LEU A 161 -12.62 0.77 -4.58
C LEU A 161 -12.37 -0.74 -4.46
N VAL A 162 -12.25 -1.27 -3.26
CA VAL A 162 -12.10 -2.71 -3.02
C VAL A 162 -13.29 -3.50 -3.56
N LYS A 163 -14.52 -3.04 -3.30
CA LYS A 163 -15.74 -3.67 -3.81
C LYS A 163 -15.84 -3.58 -5.33
N GLU A 164 -15.43 -2.47 -5.92
CA GLU A 164 -15.41 -2.27 -7.37
C GLU A 164 -14.39 -3.20 -8.03
N ALA A 165 -13.15 -3.23 -7.54
CA ALA A 165 -12.09 -4.09 -8.05
C ALA A 165 -12.50 -5.56 -8.06
N LYS A 166 -13.12 -6.05 -7.00
CA LYS A 166 -13.62 -7.44 -6.92
C LYS A 166 -14.67 -7.78 -7.96
N LYS A 167 -15.51 -6.80 -8.34
CA LYS A 167 -16.52 -6.99 -9.40
C LYS A 167 -15.92 -7.00 -10.80
N LEU A 168 -14.83 -6.25 -11.01
CA LEU A 168 -14.16 -6.14 -12.31
C LEU A 168 -13.36 -7.40 -12.64
N SER A 169 -12.53 -7.87 -11.72
CA SER A 169 -11.70 -9.06 -11.92
C SER A 169 -11.20 -9.63 -10.60
N SER A 170 -11.07 -10.95 -10.54
CA SER A 170 -10.43 -11.65 -9.43
C SER A 170 -8.90 -11.46 -9.37
N MET A 171 -8.30 -10.91 -10.44
CA MET A 171 -6.86 -10.63 -10.53
C MET A 171 -6.51 -9.16 -10.24
N TYR A 172 -7.52 -8.30 -10.09
CA TYR A 172 -7.30 -6.88 -9.79
C TYR A 172 -6.59 -6.68 -8.46
N THR A 173 -5.68 -5.73 -8.45
CA THR A 173 -5.03 -5.20 -7.25
C THR A 173 -5.60 -3.82 -6.91
N LEU A 174 -5.29 -3.32 -5.71
CA LEU A 174 -5.65 -1.95 -5.34
C LEU A 174 -5.00 -0.93 -6.28
N THR A 175 -3.77 -1.19 -6.71
CA THR A 175 -3.06 -0.33 -7.67
C THR A 175 -3.79 -0.25 -9.02
N ASP A 176 -4.32 -1.38 -9.52
CA ASP A 176 -5.05 -1.40 -10.79
C ASP A 176 -6.31 -0.53 -10.72
N VAL A 177 -7.12 -0.69 -9.68
CA VAL A 177 -8.35 0.11 -9.54
C VAL A 177 -8.06 1.59 -9.30
N ILE A 178 -6.97 1.94 -8.60
CA ILE A 178 -6.54 3.34 -8.46
C ILE A 178 -6.13 3.90 -9.82
N ASN A 179 -5.37 3.13 -10.62
CA ASN A 179 -4.96 3.55 -11.95
C ASN A 179 -6.17 3.85 -12.86
N ASP A 180 -7.20 3.02 -12.82
CA ASP A 180 -8.43 3.24 -13.58
C ASP A 180 -9.17 4.54 -13.18
N LYS A 181 -8.88 5.07 -12.00
CA LYS A 181 -9.50 6.30 -11.48
C LYS A 181 -8.68 7.57 -11.74
N CYS A 182 -7.51 7.49 -12.36
CA CYS A 182 -6.64 8.66 -12.58
C CYS A 182 -7.30 9.80 -13.36
N GLU A 183 -8.29 9.49 -14.22
CA GLU A 183 -9.04 10.50 -14.97
C GLU A 183 -10.25 11.07 -14.23
N THR A 184 -10.76 10.37 -13.21
CA THR A 184 -12.04 10.71 -12.56
C THR A 184 -11.90 11.20 -11.12
N LEU A 185 -10.80 10.86 -10.45
CA LEU A 185 -10.49 11.29 -9.08
C LEU A 185 -9.29 12.23 -9.08
N ASP A 186 -9.23 13.13 -8.09
CA ASP A 186 -8.05 13.93 -7.82
C ASP A 186 -7.00 13.07 -7.08
N ILE A 187 -6.08 12.50 -7.85
CA ILE A 187 -5.00 11.65 -7.33
C ILE A 187 -3.70 12.42 -7.44
N ARG A 188 -3.00 12.62 -6.31
CA ARG A 188 -1.75 13.39 -6.25
C ARG A 188 -0.59 12.57 -5.75
N GLY A 189 0.61 12.86 -6.29
CA GLY A 189 1.87 12.27 -5.85
C GLY A 189 2.56 13.15 -4.81
N VAL A 190 3.05 12.53 -3.73
CA VAL A 190 3.94 13.17 -2.74
C VAL A 190 5.30 12.51 -2.81
N ALA A 191 6.35 13.33 -2.96
CA ALA A 191 7.72 12.86 -3.05
C ALA A 191 8.26 12.45 -1.67
N HIS A 192 8.68 11.22 -1.54
CA HIS A 192 9.46 10.74 -0.40
C HIS A 192 10.89 11.26 -0.50
N LYS A 193 11.39 11.78 0.62
CA LYS A 193 12.79 12.22 0.77
C LYS A 193 13.45 11.36 1.84
N GLY A 194 14.55 10.75 1.53
CA GLY A 194 15.31 9.94 2.48
C GLY A 194 15.61 8.53 1.97
N PHE A 195 15.99 7.66 2.88
CA PHE A 195 16.34 6.28 2.54
C PHE A 195 15.10 5.52 2.06
N PHE A 196 15.26 4.83 0.94
CA PHE A 196 14.28 3.93 0.37
C PHE A 196 14.97 2.67 -0.15
N ALA A 197 14.49 1.52 0.24
CA ALA A 197 14.92 0.23 -0.28
C ALA A 197 13.73 -0.70 -0.46
N ARG A 198 13.76 -1.47 -1.53
CA ARG A 198 12.82 -2.57 -1.75
C ARG A 198 13.50 -3.88 -1.41
N HIS A 199 12.83 -4.72 -0.64
CA HIS A 199 13.27 -6.08 -0.43
C HIS A 199 12.95 -6.90 -1.69
N TYR A 200 13.99 -7.31 -2.42
CA TYR A 200 13.83 -8.27 -3.50
C TYR A 200 13.69 -9.65 -2.88
N HIS A 201 12.56 -10.28 -3.09
CA HIS A 201 12.46 -11.71 -2.83
C HIS A 201 13.30 -12.41 -3.90
N TRP A 202 14.52 -12.79 -3.53
CA TRP A 202 15.36 -13.61 -4.38
C TRP A 202 14.63 -14.95 -4.51
N MET A 203 13.98 -15.20 -5.64
CA MET A 203 13.83 -16.55 -6.11
C MET A 203 15.25 -17.07 -6.36
N LEU A 204 15.84 -17.73 -5.38
CA LEU A 204 16.97 -18.60 -5.65
C LEU A 204 16.45 -19.64 -6.65
N PRO A 205 17.00 -19.75 -7.86
CA PRO A 205 16.75 -20.93 -8.66
C PRO A 205 17.27 -22.11 -7.85
N PHE A 206 16.39 -23.04 -7.53
CA PHE A 206 16.81 -24.32 -7.03
C PHE A 206 17.70 -24.96 -8.13
N LEU A 207 19.01 -25.01 -7.85
CA LEU A 207 19.92 -25.97 -8.48
C LEU A 207 19.73 -27.33 -7.79
#